data_c9ec7737a0d72eb5a091956ef74d7b76
#
_entry.id   c9ec7737a0d72eb5a091956ef74d7b76
#
_cell.length_a   1.000
_cell.length_b   1.000
_cell.length_c   1.000
_cell.angle_alpha   90.00
_cell.angle_beta   90.00
_cell.angle_gamma   90.00
#
_symmetry.space_group_name_H-M   'P 1'
#
loop_
_entity.id
_entity.type
_entity.pdbx_description
1 polymer ?
#
loop_
_entity_poly.entity_id
_entity_poly.type
_entity_poly.pdbx_seq_one_letter_code
_entity_poly.pdbx_strand_id
1 'polypeptide(L)'
;KTTIAKILINQLDVQDTDVMFANGSKEARKIEWVDKLITFCQTMPFGDFKVVLIDEADYMNINSVQPALRNLMEDYSHSVRFVLTCNYPNKILPAIHSRCQSMHIAKIDQTEFTARVAEILIAEDTQFDLDSLDTYVKAYYPDLRKCINTVQMNSQTGTLLNKNADDGATDDYKLKMVDLFKAGKITEARKLICSQVLPEEMDEIYRWLYDNIELFGDEEQQNSAVLIIKQGLVDHALVADPEINLAATLIRLGRL
;
A
#
# COMPACT_ATOMS: atom_id res chain seq x y z
N LYS A 1 2.33 7.99 -4.06
CA LYS A 1 3.31 7.99 -5.18
C LYS A 1 2.75 8.79 -6.35
N THR A 2 1.67 8.35 -6.97
CA THR A 2 1.02 9.03 -8.12
C THR A 2 0.64 10.47 -7.80
N THR A 3 0.09 10.72 -6.61
CA THR A 3 -0.27 12.07 -6.14
C THR A 3 0.97 12.98 -6.05
N ILE A 4 2.06 12.48 -5.48
CA ILE A 4 3.32 13.24 -5.37
C ILE A 4 3.86 13.59 -6.77
N ALA A 5 3.84 12.63 -7.70
CA ALA A 5 4.26 12.87 -9.08
C ALA A 5 3.41 13.94 -9.77
N LYS A 6 2.08 13.93 -9.58
CA LYS A 6 1.19 14.96 -10.11
C LYS A 6 1.41 16.34 -9.49
N ILE A 7 1.61 16.40 -8.16
CA ILE A 7 1.94 17.66 -7.47
C ILE A 7 3.26 18.22 -8.01
N LEU A 8 4.28 17.38 -8.19
CA LEU A 8 5.56 17.80 -8.76
C LEU A 8 5.38 18.42 -10.15
N ILE A 9 4.61 17.77 -11.04
CA ILE A 9 4.34 18.28 -12.39
C ILE A 9 3.61 19.63 -12.32
N ASN A 10 2.61 19.75 -11.46
CA ASN A 10 1.88 21.02 -11.28
C ASN A 10 2.78 22.14 -10.75
N GLN A 11 3.72 21.83 -9.84
CA GLN A 11 4.67 22.82 -9.33
C GLN A 11 5.72 23.26 -10.36
N LEU A 12 5.99 22.41 -11.35
CA LEU A 12 6.90 22.75 -12.47
C LEU A 12 6.22 23.64 -13.53
N ASP A 13 4.94 23.97 -13.36
CA ASP A 13 4.14 24.80 -14.28
C ASP A 13 4.19 24.34 -15.74
N VAL A 14 4.22 23.00 -15.93
CA VAL A 14 4.21 22.39 -17.26
C VAL A 14 2.80 22.41 -17.81
N GLN A 15 2.64 22.89 -19.05
CA GLN A 15 1.33 22.93 -19.71
C GLN A 15 0.78 21.52 -19.94
N ASP A 16 -0.53 21.33 -19.85
CA ASP A 16 -1.20 20.03 -20.05
C ASP A 16 -0.85 19.36 -21.39
N THR A 17 -0.62 20.17 -22.44
CA THR A 17 -0.20 19.72 -23.78
C THR A 17 1.20 19.11 -23.79
N ASP A 18 2.04 19.48 -22.84
CA ASP A 18 3.41 19.00 -22.66
C ASP A 18 3.51 17.86 -21.64
N VAL A 19 2.37 17.39 -21.12
CA VAL A 19 2.30 16.25 -20.17
C VAL A 19 1.65 15.05 -20.84
N MET A 20 2.35 13.93 -20.87
CA MET A 20 1.78 12.62 -21.21
C MET A 20 1.65 11.77 -19.96
N PHE A 21 0.44 11.35 -19.64
CA PHE A 21 0.18 10.39 -18.57
C PHE A 21 -0.09 9.00 -19.17
N ALA A 22 0.55 7.97 -18.59
CA ALA A 22 0.31 6.58 -18.94
C ALA A 22 0.33 5.68 -17.70
N ASN A 23 -0.38 4.55 -17.77
CA ASN A 23 -0.37 3.56 -16.72
C ASN A 23 0.28 2.26 -17.23
N GLY A 24 1.31 1.78 -16.51
CA GLY A 24 2.09 0.60 -16.84
C GLY A 24 1.28 -0.70 -16.85
N SER A 25 0.19 -0.76 -16.06
CA SER A 25 -0.70 -1.93 -16.03
C SER A 25 -1.73 -1.95 -17.16
N LYS A 26 -1.91 -0.83 -17.86
CA LYS A 26 -2.87 -0.65 -18.96
C LYS A 26 -2.16 -0.45 -20.28
N GLU A 27 -2.21 0.80 -20.81
CA GLU A 27 -1.70 1.13 -22.14
C GLU A 27 -0.18 0.98 -22.26
N ALA A 28 0.60 1.41 -21.27
CA ALA A 28 2.05 1.32 -21.30
C ALA A 28 2.61 -0.11 -21.07
N ARG A 29 1.73 -1.11 -20.91
CA ARG A 29 2.12 -2.53 -20.93
C ARG A 29 2.40 -3.04 -22.34
N LYS A 30 1.80 -2.43 -23.36
CA LYS A 30 1.84 -2.87 -24.76
C LYS A 30 2.89 -2.10 -25.55
N ILE A 31 3.54 -2.77 -26.50
CA ILE A 31 4.58 -2.14 -27.33
C ILE A 31 4.02 -1.03 -28.24
N GLU A 32 2.75 -1.14 -28.65
CA GLU A 32 2.09 -0.14 -29.51
C GLU A 32 1.99 1.25 -28.82
N TRP A 33 2.06 1.28 -27.49
CA TRP A 33 2.12 2.54 -26.77
C TRP A 33 3.44 3.29 -27.01
N VAL A 34 4.53 2.57 -27.27
CA VAL A 34 5.84 3.16 -27.53
C VAL A 34 5.80 4.06 -28.77
N ASP A 35 5.03 3.71 -29.79
CA ASP A 35 4.88 4.54 -31.00
C ASP A 35 4.21 5.88 -30.67
N LYS A 36 3.22 5.88 -29.78
CA LYS A 36 2.57 7.10 -29.29
C LYS A 36 3.56 7.95 -28.47
N LEU A 37 4.36 7.29 -27.64
CA LEU A 37 5.39 7.95 -26.85
C LEU A 37 6.45 8.60 -27.75
N ILE A 38 6.92 7.91 -28.78
CA ILE A 38 7.86 8.44 -29.78
C ILE A 38 7.25 9.69 -30.45
N THR A 39 6.02 9.59 -30.92
CA THR A 39 5.32 10.73 -31.57
C THR A 39 5.23 11.93 -30.63
N PHE A 40 4.92 11.70 -29.36
CA PHE A 40 4.88 12.76 -28.35
C PHE A 40 6.27 13.38 -28.12
N CYS A 41 7.32 12.57 -28.01
CA CYS A 41 8.68 13.04 -27.78
C CYS A 41 9.27 13.82 -28.97
N GLN A 42 8.86 13.50 -30.19
CA GLN A 42 9.33 14.14 -31.43
C GLN A 42 8.80 15.56 -31.62
N THR A 43 7.65 15.90 -31.05
CA THR A 43 7.10 17.26 -31.16
C THR A 43 7.80 18.21 -30.19
N MET A 44 7.98 19.47 -30.61
CA MET A 44 8.58 20.51 -29.77
C MET A 44 7.72 20.78 -28.54
N PRO A 45 8.27 21.01 -27.34
CA PRO A 45 7.53 21.46 -26.19
C PRO A 45 6.99 22.89 -26.41
N PHE A 46 5.84 23.20 -25.82
CA PHE A 46 5.35 24.57 -25.77
C PHE A 46 6.08 25.38 -24.69
N GLY A 47 6.48 24.72 -23.59
CA GLY A 47 7.32 25.26 -22.55
C GLY A 47 8.79 24.86 -22.72
N ASP A 48 9.53 24.77 -21.60
CA ASP A 48 10.96 24.43 -21.60
C ASP A 48 11.20 22.94 -21.89
N PHE A 49 10.30 22.07 -21.45
CA PHE A 49 10.40 20.61 -21.62
C PHE A 49 9.03 19.94 -21.49
N LYS A 50 8.95 18.71 -21.97
CA LYS A 50 7.81 17.83 -21.80
C LYS A 50 8.01 16.90 -20.61
N VAL A 51 6.89 16.41 -20.06
CA VAL A 51 6.90 15.41 -18.98
C VAL A 51 6.12 14.18 -19.40
N VAL A 52 6.72 13.01 -19.22
CA VAL A 52 6.06 11.72 -19.36
C VAL A 52 5.95 11.08 -17.98
N LEU A 53 4.73 10.98 -17.44
CA LEU A 53 4.44 10.31 -16.18
C LEU A 53 3.92 8.90 -16.45
N ILE A 54 4.67 7.89 -16.02
CA ILE A 54 4.28 6.48 -16.10
C ILE A 54 3.99 5.98 -14.69
N ASP A 55 2.71 5.80 -14.40
CA ASP A 55 2.26 5.22 -13.13
C ASP A 55 2.28 3.69 -13.19
N GLU A 56 2.55 3.02 -12.07
CA GLU A 56 2.68 1.55 -12.02
C GLU A 56 3.68 0.98 -13.04
N ALA A 57 4.84 1.62 -13.19
CA ALA A 57 5.85 1.29 -14.19
C ALA A 57 6.40 -0.15 -14.07
N ASP A 58 6.29 -0.77 -12.90
CA ASP A 58 6.65 -2.17 -12.64
C ASP A 58 5.78 -3.21 -13.37
N TYR A 59 4.66 -2.78 -13.97
CA TYR A 59 3.82 -3.62 -14.84
C TYR A 59 4.17 -3.52 -16.33
N MET A 60 5.07 -2.60 -16.73
CA MET A 60 5.55 -2.52 -18.11
C MET A 60 6.26 -3.81 -18.52
N ASN A 61 6.04 -4.23 -19.78
CA ASN A 61 6.70 -5.43 -20.30
C ASN A 61 8.24 -5.26 -20.28
N ILE A 62 8.91 -6.16 -19.55
CA ILE A 62 10.36 -6.13 -19.32
C ILE A 62 11.19 -6.42 -20.58
N ASN A 63 10.60 -7.18 -21.53
CA ASN A 63 11.30 -7.64 -22.72
C ASN A 63 11.11 -6.73 -23.94
N SER A 64 10.11 -5.83 -23.92
CA SER A 64 9.77 -4.99 -25.07
C SER A 64 9.68 -3.50 -24.71
N VAL A 65 8.79 -3.11 -23.81
CA VAL A 65 8.52 -1.71 -23.49
C VAL A 65 9.67 -1.06 -22.71
N GLN A 66 10.19 -1.73 -21.69
CA GLN A 66 11.26 -1.17 -20.87
C GLN A 66 12.56 -0.94 -21.64
N PRO A 67 13.03 -1.87 -22.52
CA PRO A 67 14.19 -1.60 -23.38
C PRO A 67 13.98 -0.43 -24.36
N ALA A 68 12.77 -0.30 -24.93
CA ALA A 68 12.43 0.82 -25.81
C ALA A 68 12.45 2.14 -25.03
N LEU A 69 11.81 2.17 -23.85
CA LEU A 69 11.81 3.34 -22.96
C LEU A 69 13.23 3.79 -22.60
N ARG A 70 14.14 2.85 -22.30
CA ARG A 70 15.55 3.17 -22.02
C ARG A 70 16.19 3.98 -23.14
N ASN A 71 15.99 3.59 -24.40
CA ASN A 71 16.54 4.30 -25.55
C ASN A 71 15.93 5.70 -25.67
N LEU A 72 14.60 5.80 -25.54
CA LEU A 72 13.90 7.10 -25.62
C LEU A 72 14.34 8.07 -24.51
N MET A 73 14.62 7.58 -23.31
CA MET A 73 15.15 8.40 -22.22
C MET A 73 16.53 9.01 -22.55
N GLU A 74 17.36 8.32 -23.32
CA GLU A 74 18.63 8.85 -23.82
C GLU A 74 18.42 9.86 -24.95
N ASP A 75 17.69 9.45 -25.99
CA ASP A 75 17.49 10.21 -27.23
C ASP A 75 16.83 11.57 -26.98
N TYR A 76 15.86 11.61 -26.04
CA TYR A 76 15.06 12.82 -25.74
C TYR A 76 15.39 13.47 -24.40
N SER A 77 16.54 13.15 -23.80
CA SER A 77 16.95 13.68 -22.49
C SER A 77 17.02 15.21 -22.42
N HIS A 78 17.22 15.88 -23.55
CA HIS A 78 17.30 17.34 -23.66
C HIS A 78 15.92 18.02 -23.56
N SER A 79 14.85 17.39 -24.03
CA SER A 79 13.51 17.98 -24.18
C SER A 79 12.41 17.28 -23.39
N VAL A 80 12.65 16.06 -22.87
CA VAL A 80 11.63 15.28 -22.14
C VAL A 80 12.16 14.84 -20.77
N ARG A 81 11.32 14.93 -19.76
CA ARG A 81 11.58 14.41 -18.40
C ARG A 81 10.63 13.24 -18.13
N PHE A 82 11.18 12.15 -17.62
CA PHE A 82 10.42 10.94 -17.30
C PHE A 82 10.24 10.83 -15.79
N VAL A 83 8.99 10.68 -15.37
CA VAL A 83 8.61 10.41 -13.98
C VAL A 83 7.96 9.03 -13.92
N LEU A 84 8.56 8.12 -13.17
CA LEU A 84 8.06 6.75 -13.02
C LEU A 84 7.65 6.52 -11.57
N THR A 85 6.48 5.91 -11.35
CA THR A 85 6.10 5.40 -10.04
C THR A 85 6.01 3.88 -10.09
N CYS A 86 6.45 3.21 -9.04
CA CYS A 86 6.37 1.75 -8.94
C CYS A 86 6.19 1.28 -7.49
N ASN A 87 5.72 0.06 -7.33
CA ASN A 87 5.68 -0.64 -6.04
C ASN A 87 6.87 -1.60 -5.90
N TYR A 88 7.30 -2.20 -6.99
CA TYR A 88 8.34 -3.21 -7.04
C TYR A 88 9.52 -2.73 -7.91
N PRO A 89 10.48 -1.97 -7.35
CA PRO A 89 11.60 -1.44 -8.13
C PRO A 89 12.46 -2.55 -8.78
N ASN A 90 12.49 -3.74 -8.19
CA ASN A 90 13.20 -4.90 -8.74
C ASN A 90 12.62 -5.42 -10.07
N LYS A 91 11.39 -5.04 -10.44
CA LYS A 91 10.78 -5.34 -11.75
C LYS A 91 11.12 -4.30 -12.83
N ILE A 92 11.81 -3.24 -12.47
CA ILE A 92 12.31 -2.22 -13.41
C ILE A 92 13.76 -2.57 -13.80
N LEU A 93 14.06 -2.50 -15.09
CA LEU A 93 15.41 -2.78 -15.57
C LEU A 93 16.46 -1.87 -14.91
N PRO A 94 17.62 -2.41 -14.47
CA PRO A 94 18.71 -1.61 -13.90
C PRO A 94 19.16 -0.45 -14.81
N ALA A 95 19.05 -0.64 -16.12
CA ALA A 95 19.36 0.38 -17.11
C ALA A 95 18.42 1.60 -17.07
N ILE A 96 17.16 1.45 -16.63
CA ILE A 96 16.24 2.57 -16.38
C ILE A 96 16.60 3.23 -15.04
N HIS A 97 16.86 2.43 -14.00
CA HIS A 97 17.29 2.96 -12.70
C HIS A 97 18.51 3.87 -12.79
N SER A 98 19.50 3.52 -13.62
CA SER A 98 20.72 4.34 -13.81
C SER A 98 20.47 5.69 -14.48
N ARG A 99 19.30 5.87 -15.11
CA ARG A 99 18.87 7.12 -15.79
C ARG A 99 17.86 7.93 -15.00
N CYS A 100 17.44 7.43 -13.85
CA CYS A 100 16.50 8.09 -12.97
C CYS A 100 17.14 8.37 -11.61
N GLN A 101 16.74 9.47 -11.00
CA GLN A 101 16.96 9.65 -9.57
C GLN A 101 15.86 8.92 -8.81
N SER A 102 16.22 7.90 -8.04
CA SER A 102 15.27 7.10 -7.27
C SER A 102 14.99 7.76 -5.93
N MET A 103 13.69 7.89 -5.59
CA MET A 103 13.22 8.36 -4.29
C MET A 103 12.38 7.26 -3.64
N HIS A 104 12.82 6.79 -2.49
CA HIS A 104 12.04 5.84 -1.70
C HIS A 104 11.03 6.59 -0.83
N ILE A 105 9.74 6.27 -1.03
CA ILE A 105 8.66 6.79 -0.18
C ILE A 105 8.44 5.77 0.93
N ALA A 106 8.94 6.10 2.12
CA ALA A 106 8.76 5.28 3.31
C ALA A 106 7.29 5.23 3.76
N LYS A 107 6.99 4.30 4.65
CA LYS A 107 5.70 4.31 5.37
C LYS A 107 5.59 5.62 6.15
N ILE A 108 4.39 6.20 6.18
CA ILE A 108 4.08 7.34 7.05
C ILE A 108 4.18 6.88 8.51
N ASP A 109 4.58 7.77 9.39
CA ASP A 109 4.55 7.51 10.83
C ASP A 109 3.10 7.24 11.30
N GLN A 110 2.92 6.33 12.25
CA GLN A 110 1.59 5.93 12.71
C GLN A 110 0.86 7.09 13.40
N THR A 111 1.59 7.98 14.07
CA THR A 111 1.03 9.18 14.71
C THR A 111 0.50 10.14 13.67
N GLU A 112 1.28 10.41 12.61
CA GLU A 112 0.87 11.25 11.48
C GLU A 112 -0.30 10.63 10.71
N PHE A 113 -0.29 9.30 10.55
CA PHE A 113 -1.39 8.57 9.92
C PHE A 113 -2.69 8.76 10.73
N THR A 114 -2.63 8.56 12.05
CA THR A 114 -3.77 8.75 12.96
C THR A 114 -4.28 10.19 12.93
N ALA A 115 -3.36 11.17 13.01
CA ALA A 115 -3.71 12.58 12.94
C ALA A 115 -4.43 12.90 11.61
N ARG A 116 -3.97 12.35 10.49
CA ARG A 116 -4.60 12.58 9.19
C ARG A 116 -6.02 12.02 9.10
N VAL A 117 -6.27 10.82 9.64
CA VAL A 117 -7.62 10.25 9.68
C VAL A 117 -8.53 11.08 10.59
N ALA A 118 -8.04 11.52 11.76
CA ALA A 118 -8.78 12.38 12.67
C ALA A 118 -9.13 13.74 12.03
N GLU A 119 -8.19 14.39 11.33
CA GLU A 119 -8.44 15.63 10.58
C GLU A 119 -9.59 15.48 9.57
N ILE A 120 -9.63 14.36 8.85
CA ILE A 120 -10.69 14.09 7.87
C ILE A 120 -12.03 13.92 8.58
N LEU A 121 -12.10 13.18 9.69
CA LEU A 121 -13.33 13.00 10.46
C LEU A 121 -13.85 14.32 11.02
N ILE A 122 -12.96 15.19 11.52
CA ILE A 122 -13.30 16.53 12.00
C ILE A 122 -13.82 17.42 10.85
N ALA A 123 -13.17 17.37 9.69
CA ALA A 123 -13.59 18.14 8.51
C ALA A 123 -14.97 17.72 7.96
N GLU A 124 -15.35 16.46 8.17
CA GLU A 124 -16.64 15.88 7.77
C GLU A 124 -17.69 15.95 8.92
N ASP A 125 -17.43 16.71 10.00
CA ASP A 125 -18.31 16.85 11.18
C ASP A 125 -18.72 15.51 11.80
N THR A 126 -17.86 14.50 11.70
CA THR A 126 -18.12 13.15 12.22
C THR A 126 -17.64 13.03 13.66
N GLN A 127 -18.52 12.59 14.56
CA GLN A 127 -18.14 12.30 15.95
C GLN A 127 -17.41 10.95 16.05
N PHE A 128 -16.33 10.90 16.82
CA PHE A 128 -15.56 9.69 17.07
C PHE A 128 -14.93 9.71 18.45
N ASP A 129 -14.68 8.54 19.01
CA ASP A 129 -13.83 8.37 20.18
C ASP A 129 -12.42 7.90 19.76
N LEU A 130 -11.42 8.14 20.62
CA LEU A 130 -10.03 7.84 20.31
C LEU A 130 -9.76 6.32 20.25
N ASP A 131 -10.46 5.51 21.04
CA ASP A 131 -10.26 4.06 21.06
C ASP A 131 -10.79 3.42 19.77
N SER A 132 -11.95 3.89 19.29
CA SER A 132 -12.48 3.49 17.98
C SER A 132 -11.52 3.88 16.88
N LEU A 133 -11.03 5.13 16.84
CA LEU A 133 -10.08 5.59 15.84
C LEU A 133 -8.80 4.74 15.84
N ASP A 134 -8.22 4.46 17.02
CA ASP A 134 -7.04 3.61 17.17
C ASP A 134 -7.28 2.19 16.62
N THR A 135 -8.47 1.63 16.83
CA THR A 135 -8.84 0.32 16.27
C THR A 135 -8.83 0.33 14.73
N TYR A 136 -9.40 1.37 14.10
CA TYR A 136 -9.37 1.51 12.64
C TYR A 136 -7.94 1.73 12.11
N VAL A 137 -7.15 2.54 12.79
CA VAL A 137 -5.74 2.76 12.41
C VAL A 137 -4.97 1.45 12.48
N LYS A 138 -5.04 0.71 13.58
CA LYS A 138 -4.35 -0.59 13.74
C LYS A 138 -4.79 -1.64 12.73
N ALA A 139 -6.07 -1.62 12.33
CA ALA A 139 -6.58 -2.57 11.34
C ALA A 139 -6.03 -2.33 9.93
N TYR A 140 -5.75 -1.06 9.56
CA TYR A 140 -5.46 -0.70 8.17
C TYR A 140 -4.10 -0.06 7.93
N TYR A 141 -3.37 0.33 8.98
CA TYR A 141 -2.02 0.86 8.80
C TYR A 141 -1.14 -0.15 8.04
N PRO A 142 -0.34 0.26 7.04
CA PRO A 142 -0.10 1.62 6.57
C PRO A 142 -0.97 2.05 5.36
N ASP A 143 -2.07 1.36 5.05
CA ASP A 143 -2.94 1.68 3.91
C ASP A 143 -3.97 2.75 4.27
N LEU A 144 -3.58 4.02 4.12
CA LEU A 144 -4.45 5.17 4.39
C LEU A 144 -5.72 5.17 3.52
N ARG A 145 -5.64 4.70 2.27
CA ARG A 145 -6.80 4.67 1.37
C ARG A 145 -7.87 3.69 1.89
N LYS A 146 -7.44 2.48 2.26
CA LYS A 146 -8.34 1.46 2.81
C LYS A 146 -8.93 1.92 4.14
N CYS A 147 -8.10 2.53 5.01
CA CYS A 147 -8.55 3.09 6.28
C CYS A 147 -9.65 4.14 6.07
N ILE A 148 -9.42 5.16 5.24
CA ILE A 148 -10.39 6.24 4.98
C ILE A 148 -11.69 5.66 4.39
N ASN A 149 -11.61 4.76 3.41
CA ASN A 149 -12.79 4.15 2.81
C ASN A 149 -13.63 3.40 3.85
N THR A 150 -12.99 2.63 4.74
CA THR A 150 -13.71 1.89 5.79
C THR A 150 -14.28 2.84 6.85
N VAL A 151 -13.53 3.85 7.25
CA VAL A 151 -14.00 4.91 8.15
C VAL A 151 -15.23 5.61 7.56
N GLN A 152 -15.19 6.00 6.28
CA GLN A 152 -16.31 6.62 5.58
C GLN A 152 -17.55 5.72 5.56
N MET A 153 -17.38 4.42 5.28
CA MET A 153 -18.49 3.45 5.31
C MET A 153 -19.14 3.34 6.70
N ASN A 154 -18.33 3.43 7.75
CA ASN A 154 -18.78 3.24 9.12
C ASN A 154 -19.14 4.55 9.86
N SER A 155 -19.08 5.70 9.17
CA SER A 155 -19.43 7.03 9.71
C SER A 155 -20.65 7.67 9.04
N GLN A 156 -21.40 6.93 8.22
CA GLN A 156 -22.57 7.45 7.48
C GLN A 156 -23.68 8.03 8.35
N THR A 157 -23.73 7.67 9.62
CA THR A 157 -24.70 8.19 10.60
C THR A 157 -24.24 9.47 11.30
N GLY A 158 -23.11 10.05 10.90
CA GLY A 158 -22.48 11.20 11.57
C GLY A 158 -21.65 10.84 12.81
N THR A 159 -21.56 9.56 13.14
CA THR A 159 -20.71 9.05 14.24
C THR A 159 -19.95 7.83 13.74
N LEU A 160 -18.65 7.78 14.04
CA LEU A 160 -17.85 6.60 13.72
C LEU A 160 -18.29 5.44 14.61
N LEU A 161 -18.84 4.39 13.99
CA LEU A 161 -19.35 3.24 14.71
C LEU A 161 -18.18 2.46 15.34
N ASN A 162 -18.26 2.28 16.66
CA ASN A 162 -17.42 1.29 17.35
C ASN A 162 -18.09 -0.07 17.14
N LYS A 163 -17.57 -0.90 16.21
CA LYS A 163 -18.18 -2.18 15.83
C LYS A 163 -17.84 -3.31 16.78
N ASN A 164 -18.03 -3.08 18.09
CA ASN A 164 -18.12 -4.15 19.09
C ASN A 164 -19.51 -4.79 19.15
N ALA A 165 -20.49 -4.32 18.36
CA ALA A 165 -21.87 -4.77 18.42
C ALA A 165 -22.28 -5.56 17.17
N ASP A 166 -23.09 -6.56 17.38
CA ASP A 166 -23.69 -7.60 16.53
C ASP A 166 -24.44 -7.15 15.26
N ASP A 167 -24.18 -5.99 14.69
CA ASP A 167 -24.92 -5.50 13.53
C ASP A 167 -24.22 -5.81 12.20
N GLY A 168 -24.81 -6.76 11.51
CA GLY A 168 -24.45 -7.44 10.27
C GLY A 168 -24.32 -6.61 8.99
N ALA A 169 -23.66 -5.45 9.01
CA ALA A 169 -23.35 -4.70 7.79
C ALA A 169 -21.84 -4.43 7.71
N THR A 170 -21.20 -5.08 6.79
CA THR A 170 -19.77 -5.12 6.49
C THR A 170 -18.93 -5.79 7.58
N ASP A 171 -18.78 -7.09 7.43
CA ASP A 171 -18.02 -7.99 8.30
C ASP A 171 -16.51 -7.80 8.06
N ASP A 172 -15.95 -6.65 8.45
CA ASP A 172 -14.50 -6.47 8.38
C ASP A 172 -13.86 -7.17 9.58
N TYR A 173 -13.48 -8.42 9.37
CA TYR A 173 -12.81 -9.25 10.36
C TYR A 173 -11.56 -8.59 10.97
N LYS A 174 -10.93 -7.64 10.26
CA LYS A 174 -9.73 -6.93 10.73
C LYS A 174 -10.01 -6.07 11.97
N LEU A 175 -11.16 -5.40 12.02
CA LEU A 175 -11.54 -4.61 13.20
C LEU A 175 -11.79 -5.51 14.41
N LYS A 176 -12.59 -6.58 14.23
CA LYS A 176 -12.82 -7.57 15.29
C LYS A 176 -11.53 -8.25 15.75
N MET A 177 -10.62 -8.52 14.80
CA MET A 177 -9.29 -9.08 15.09
C MET A 177 -8.48 -8.16 16.01
N VAL A 178 -8.43 -6.85 15.70
CA VAL A 178 -7.72 -5.85 16.54
C VAL A 178 -8.26 -5.86 17.97
N ASP A 179 -9.58 -5.82 18.11
CA ASP A 179 -10.22 -5.80 19.45
C ASP A 179 -9.94 -7.08 20.25
N LEU A 180 -9.94 -8.24 19.60
CA LEU A 180 -9.58 -9.50 20.24
C LEU A 180 -8.11 -9.54 20.67
N PHE A 181 -7.21 -9.00 19.87
CA PHE A 181 -5.78 -8.88 20.25
C PHE A 181 -5.59 -7.87 21.39
N LYS A 182 -6.23 -6.71 21.36
CA LYS A 182 -6.23 -5.74 22.47
C LYS A 182 -6.76 -6.35 23.78
N ALA A 183 -7.75 -7.23 23.69
CA ALA A 183 -8.32 -7.95 24.84
C ALA A 183 -7.50 -9.17 25.28
N GLY A 184 -6.39 -9.52 24.61
CA GLY A 184 -5.57 -10.71 24.88
C GLY A 184 -6.25 -12.03 24.49
N LYS A 185 -7.35 -12.00 23.73
CA LYS A 185 -8.13 -13.18 23.34
C LYS A 185 -7.61 -13.84 22.06
N ILE A 186 -6.34 -14.19 22.02
CA ILE A 186 -5.67 -14.70 20.81
C ILE A 186 -6.33 -15.98 20.26
N THR A 187 -6.89 -16.84 21.15
CA THR A 187 -7.59 -18.05 20.69
C THR A 187 -8.86 -17.75 19.90
N GLU A 188 -9.61 -16.71 20.30
CA GLU A 188 -10.80 -16.26 19.58
C GLU A 188 -10.41 -15.57 18.27
N ALA A 189 -9.38 -14.72 18.30
CA ALA A 189 -8.80 -14.09 17.11
C ALA A 189 -8.36 -15.14 16.07
N ARG A 190 -7.69 -16.22 16.50
CA ARG A 190 -7.32 -17.33 15.63
C ARG A 190 -8.52 -17.95 14.92
N LYS A 191 -9.60 -18.26 15.67
CA LYS A 191 -10.82 -18.84 15.09
C LYS A 191 -11.45 -17.91 14.05
N LEU A 192 -11.48 -16.61 14.35
CA LEU A 192 -12.01 -15.59 13.45
C LEU A 192 -11.16 -15.52 12.16
N ILE A 193 -9.85 -15.40 12.29
CA ILE A 193 -8.92 -15.31 11.15
C ILE A 193 -9.06 -16.54 10.26
N CYS A 194 -8.97 -17.75 10.81
CA CYS A 194 -9.06 -18.99 10.04
C CYS A 194 -10.43 -19.18 9.35
N SER A 195 -11.50 -18.55 9.86
CA SER A 195 -12.84 -18.64 9.23
C SER A 195 -13.10 -17.61 8.14
N GLN A 196 -12.34 -16.51 8.10
CA GLN A 196 -12.64 -15.34 7.26
C GLN A 196 -11.56 -15.05 6.21
N VAL A 197 -10.29 -15.40 6.50
CA VAL A 197 -9.16 -15.04 5.66
C VAL A 197 -8.96 -16.10 4.58
N LEU A 198 -8.86 -15.66 3.33
CA LEU A 198 -8.51 -16.55 2.23
C LEU A 198 -7.02 -16.96 2.32
N PRO A 199 -6.65 -18.18 1.88
CA PRO A 199 -5.27 -18.64 1.91
C PRO A 199 -4.26 -17.68 1.25
N GLU A 200 -4.68 -16.98 0.20
CA GLU A 200 -3.87 -16.01 -0.55
C GLU A 200 -3.61 -14.70 0.23
N GLU A 201 -4.44 -14.40 1.24
CA GLU A 201 -4.34 -13.20 2.07
C GLU A 201 -3.61 -13.43 3.40
N MET A 202 -3.24 -14.68 3.70
CA MET A 202 -2.61 -15.03 4.98
C MET A 202 -1.23 -14.39 5.18
N ASP A 203 -0.51 -14.08 4.10
CA ASP A 203 0.74 -13.32 4.15
C ASP A 203 0.54 -11.92 4.75
N GLU A 204 -0.61 -11.28 4.45
CA GLU A 204 -0.94 -9.96 5.01
C GLU A 204 -1.11 -10.03 6.53
N ILE A 205 -1.60 -11.16 7.07
CA ILE A 205 -1.75 -11.34 8.53
C ILE A 205 -0.40 -11.38 9.22
N TYR A 206 0.60 -12.09 8.69
CA TYR A 206 1.96 -12.08 9.25
C TYR A 206 2.55 -10.67 9.26
N ARG A 207 2.30 -9.91 8.19
CA ARG A 207 2.75 -8.52 8.13
C ARG A 207 2.04 -7.65 9.15
N TRP A 208 0.73 -7.83 9.29
CA TRP A 208 -0.07 -7.11 10.28
C TRP A 208 0.38 -7.42 11.71
N LEU A 209 0.63 -8.70 12.04
CA LEU A 209 1.15 -9.11 13.35
C LEU A 209 2.48 -8.41 13.68
N TYR A 210 3.38 -8.29 12.71
CA TYR A 210 4.63 -7.59 12.88
C TYR A 210 4.46 -6.07 13.03
N ASP A 211 3.58 -5.45 12.25
CA ASP A 211 3.34 -4.00 12.30
C ASP A 211 2.62 -3.58 13.60
N ASN A 212 1.98 -4.53 14.31
CA ASN A 212 1.30 -4.33 15.60
C ASN A 212 1.95 -5.12 16.75
N ILE A 213 3.27 -5.20 16.75
CA ILE A 213 4.03 -6.01 17.71
C ILE A 213 3.79 -5.59 19.16
N GLU A 214 3.44 -4.34 19.40
CA GLU A 214 3.13 -3.77 20.71
C GLU A 214 1.93 -4.44 21.41
N LEU A 215 1.05 -5.15 20.67
CA LEU A 215 -0.08 -5.89 21.24
C LEU A 215 0.33 -7.16 22.00
N PHE A 216 1.60 -7.57 21.92
CA PHE A 216 2.10 -8.79 22.56
C PHE A 216 2.76 -8.58 23.92
N GLY A 217 2.67 -7.38 24.48
CA GLY A 217 3.11 -7.10 25.86
C GLY A 217 4.42 -6.32 25.94
N ASP A 218 5.31 -6.73 26.87
CA ASP A 218 6.57 -6.05 27.12
C ASP A 218 7.63 -6.31 26.03
N GLU A 219 8.79 -5.65 26.13
CA GLU A 219 9.86 -5.73 25.13
C GLU A 219 10.38 -7.17 24.92
N GLU A 220 10.44 -7.99 25.99
CA GLU A 220 10.88 -9.38 25.89
C GLU A 220 9.87 -10.24 25.14
N GLN A 221 8.59 -10.06 25.44
CA GLN A 221 7.48 -10.71 24.75
C GLN A 221 7.39 -10.27 23.28
N GLN A 222 7.58 -8.97 22.98
CA GLN A 222 7.64 -8.44 21.62
C GLN A 222 8.79 -9.05 20.83
N ASN A 223 9.99 -9.14 21.40
CA ASN A 223 11.14 -9.78 20.76
C ASN A 223 10.87 -11.27 20.46
N SER A 224 10.26 -11.98 21.42
CA SER A 224 9.84 -13.37 21.23
C SER A 224 8.79 -13.51 20.13
N ALA A 225 7.83 -12.60 20.08
CA ALA A 225 6.80 -12.55 19.03
C ALA A 225 7.41 -12.37 17.63
N VAL A 226 8.41 -11.49 17.46
CA VAL A 226 9.13 -11.31 16.18
C VAL A 226 9.76 -12.63 15.71
N LEU A 227 10.39 -13.39 16.61
CA LEU A 227 11.00 -14.66 16.26
C LEU A 227 9.95 -15.71 15.84
N ILE A 228 8.81 -15.75 16.52
CA ILE A 228 7.69 -16.65 16.19
C ILE A 228 7.08 -16.27 14.84
N ILE A 229 6.82 -14.99 14.59
CA ILE A 229 6.28 -14.47 13.33
C ILE A 229 7.23 -14.79 12.17
N LYS A 230 8.55 -14.52 12.37
CA LYS A 230 9.58 -14.84 11.36
C LYS A 230 9.60 -16.34 11.02
N GLN A 231 9.55 -17.20 12.02
CA GLN A 231 9.53 -18.64 11.79
C GLN A 231 8.25 -19.06 11.04
N GLY A 232 7.08 -18.54 11.47
CA GLY A 232 5.81 -18.80 10.79
C GLY A 232 5.81 -18.37 9.33
N LEU A 233 6.43 -17.22 9.01
CA LEU A 233 6.54 -16.72 7.64
C LEU A 233 7.48 -17.59 6.78
N VAL A 234 8.57 -18.11 7.35
CA VAL A 234 9.46 -19.07 6.64
C VAL A 234 8.73 -20.38 6.36
N ASP A 235 8.04 -20.91 7.37
CA ASP A 235 7.28 -22.14 7.24
C ASP A 235 6.13 -21.97 6.22
N HIS A 236 5.50 -20.80 6.16
CA HIS A 236 4.42 -20.48 5.23
C HIS A 236 4.80 -20.71 3.76
N ALA A 237 6.04 -20.41 3.39
CA ALA A 237 6.53 -20.64 2.04
C ALA A 237 6.74 -22.12 1.70
N LEU A 238 6.73 -23.02 2.69
CA LEU A 238 7.10 -24.42 2.56
C LEU A 238 5.94 -25.39 2.82
N VAL A 239 4.89 -24.94 3.54
CA VAL A 239 3.77 -25.81 3.92
C VAL A 239 2.75 -25.97 2.82
N ALA A 240 2.09 -27.13 2.79
CA ALA A 240 1.01 -27.41 1.86
C ALA A 240 -0.30 -26.69 2.23
N ASP A 241 -0.49 -26.35 3.51
CA ASP A 241 -1.69 -25.70 4.03
C ASP A 241 -1.34 -24.44 4.85
N PRO A 242 -1.52 -23.26 4.26
CA PRO A 242 -1.24 -21.97 4.91
C PRO A 242 -2.05 -21.73 6.18
N GLU A 243 -3.31 -22.21 6.24
CA GLU A 243 -4.20 -22.01 7.40
C GLU A 243 -3.65 -22.73 8.64
N ILE A 244 -3.22 -23.99 8.48
CA ILE A 244 -2.64 -24.77 9.58
C ILE A 244 -1.39 -24.08 10.14
N ASN A 245 -0.54 -23.57 9.26
CA ASN A 245 0.67 -22.86 9.67
C ASN A 245 0.38 -21.58 10.41
N LEU A 246 -0.56 -20.76 9.90
CA LEU A 246 -0.99 -19.53 10.57
C LEU A 246 -1.61 -19.84 11.92
N ALA A 247 -2.50 -20.83 12.00
CA ALA A 247 -3.09 -21.28 13.25
C ALA A 247 -2.04 -21.71 14.30
N ALA A 248 -1.02 -22.46 13.87
CA ALA A 248 0.09 -22.87 14.74
C ALA A 248 0.91 -21.67 15.24
N THR A 249 1.15 -20.68 14.37
CA THR A 249 1.85 -19.44 14.72
C THR A 249 1.07 -18.65 15.77
N LEU A 250 -0.23 -18.47 15.57
CA LEU A 250 -1.11 -17.77 16.52
C LEU A 250 -1.21 -18.49 17.87
N ILE A 251 -1.19 -19.84 17.90
CA ILE A 251 -1.12 -20.60 19.15
C ILE A 251 0.19 -20.32 19.91
N ARG A 252 1.32 -20.22 19.20
CA ARG A 252 2.61 -19.89 19.82
C ARG A 252 2.60 -18.47 20.38
N LEU A 253 2.09 -17.50 19.62
CA LEU A 253 1.94 -16.11 20.06
C LEU A 253 1.02 -15.98 21.30
N GLY A 254 -0.04 -16.78 21.38
CA GLY A 254 -0.95 -16.78 22.52
C GLY A 254 -0.39 -17.40 23.80
N ARG A 255 0.86 -17.88 23.80
CA ARG A 255 1.56 -18.44 24.96
C ARG A 255 2.63 -17.50 25.51
N LEU A 256 2.86 -16.36 24.89
CA LEU A 256 3.72 -15.29 25.36
C LEU A 256 3.08 -14.53 26.52
#